data_6d7b8685b1e2997a78a536711db27f36
#
_entry.id   6d7b8685b1e2997a78a536711db27f36
#
_cell.length_a   1.000
_cell.length_b   1.000
_cell.length_c   1.000
_cell.angle_alpha   90.00
_cell.angle_beta   90.00
_cell.angle_gamma   90.00
#
_symmetry.space_group_name_H-M   'P 1'
#
loop_
_entity.id
_entity.type
_entity.pdbx_description
1 polymer ?
#
loop_
_entity_poly.entity_id
_entity_poly.type
_entity_poly.pdbx_seq_one_letter_code
_entity_poly.pdbx_strand_id
1 'polypeptide(L)'
;MFTGIVQGVGRIVRADVRGDGVRLRIDAASIGTRDVAVGDSIAVNGCCLTVVAIDRDDLAFDASGETLRCTASLDRAGNVNLEKALRAGDRLGGHLMSGHVDGVGVVHGVVPVAGGDGSVTFTVEAPPALARYIAAKGSIAVNGVSLTVNTVDGARFAVNLIPHTLAVTTLSQLAPGDRVNLEVDLIARYVARLREFE
;
A
#
# COMPACT_ATOMS: atom_id res chain seq x y z
N MET A 1 4.04 -10.45 6.97
CA MET A 1 3.49 -9.33 7.79
C MET A 1 4.35 -8.09 7.57
N PHE A 2 3.73 -6.90 7.58
CA PHE A 2 4.34 -5.61 7.30
C PHE A 2 3.87 -4.59 8.33
N THR A 3 4.41 -3.37 8.27
CA THR A 3 4.10 -2.29 9.21
C THR A 3 3.42 -1.09 8.56
N GLY A 4 3.55 -0.98 7.23
CA GLY A 4 3.17 0.22 6.48
C GLY A 4 4.18 1.36 6.60
N ILE A 5 5.38 1.07 7.08
CA ILE A 5 6.49 2.00 7.04
C ILE A 5 7.32 1.69 5.79
N VAL A 6 7.06 2.45 4.75
CA VAL A 6 7.74 2.30 3.45
C VAL A 6 9.25 2.47 3.63
N GLN A 7 10.03 1.52 3.13
CA GLN A 7 11.49 1.53 3.24
C GLN A 7 12.16 2.21 2.05
N GLY A 8 11.45 2.29 0.91
CA GLY A 8 11.94 2.96 -0.28
C GLY A 8 10.93 2.94 -1.42
N VAL A 9 11.17 3.78 -2.42
CA VAL A 9 10.42 3.77 -3.67
C VAL A 9 11.23 3.01 -4.72
N GLY A 10 10.68 1.89 -5.19
CA GLY A 10 11.21 1.13 -6.30
C GLY A 10 10.47 1.45 -7.61
N ARG A 11 10.83 0.75 -8.67
CA ARG A 11 10.21 0.93 -9.98
C ARG A 11 9.90 -0.41 -10.63
N ILE A 12 8.65 -0.63 -11.01
CA ILE A 12 8.31 -1.69 -11.96
C ILE A 12 8.93 -1.30 -13.31
N VAL A 13 9.98 -1.99 -13.71
CA VAL A 13 10.67 -1.74 -14.99
C VAL A 13 10.03 -2.53 -16.12
N ARG A 14 9.37 -3.65 -15.78
CA ARG A 14 8.72 -4.53 -16.75
C ARG A 14 7.58 -5.33 -16.10
N ALA A 15 6.49 -5.49 -16.84
CA ALA A 15 5.36 -6.37 -16.51
C ALA A 15 5.07 -7.26 -17.74
N ASP A 16 5.40 -8.54 -17.67
CA ASP A 16 5.20 -9.50 -18.74
C ASP A 16 3.95 -10.33 -18.47
N VAL A 17 3.01 -10.35 -19.40
CA VAL A 17 1.80 -11.16 -19.29
C VAL A 17 2.16 -12.65 -19.22
N ARG A 18 1.58 -13.37 -18.25
CA ARG A 18 1.73 -14.80 -18.04
C ARG A 18 0.38 -15.42 -17.68
N GLY A 19 -0.25 -16.06 -18.65
CA GLY A 19 -1.61 -16.58 -18.48
C GLY A 19 -2.58 -15.44 -18.18
N ASP A 20 -3.29 -15.51 -17.04
CA ASP A 20 -4.18 -14.47 -16.55
C ASP A 20 -3.49 -13.45 -15.62
N GLY A 21 -2.22 -13.68 -15.28
CA GLY A 21 -1.40 -12.84 -14.42
C GLY A 21 -0.23 -12.17 -15.15
N VAL A 22 0.72 -11.66 -14.37
CA VAL A 22 1.93 -11.01 -14.87
C VAL A 22 3.16 -11.43 -14.08
N ARG A 23 4.32 -11.46 -14.75
CA ARG A 23 5.62 -11.42 -14.08
C ARG A 23 6.11 -9.98 -14.06
N LEU A 24 6.33 -9.49 -12.86
CA LEU A 24 6.91 -8.18 -12.60
C LEU A 24 8.42 -8.29 -12.46
N ARG A 25 9.15 -7.30 -12.98
CA ARG A 25 10.54 -7.02 -12.64
C ARG A 25 10.61 -5.63 -12.03
N ILE A 26 11.15 -5.54 -10.82
CA ILE A 26 11.16 -4.31 -10.02
C ILE A 26 12.59 -3.98 -9.65
N ASP A 27 13.05 -2.78 -10.02
CA ASP A 27 14.26 -2.19 -9.44
C ASP A 27 13.96 -1.85 -7.98
N ALA A 28 14.63 -2.55 -7.07
CA ALA A 28 14.45 -2.46 -5.63
C ALA A 28 15.72 -1.95 -4.91
N ALA A 29 16.64 -1.29 -5.62
CA ALA A 29 17.89 -0.77 -5.05
C ALA A 29 17.65 0.11 -3.82
N SER A 30 16.53 0.85 -3.80
CA SER A 30 16.17 1.77 -2.72
C SER A 30 16.00 1.11 -1.35
N ILE A 31 15.64 -0.18 -1.31
CA ILE A 31 15.47 -0.92 -0.04
C ILE A 31 16.67 -1.80 0.30
N GLY A 32 17.67 -1.87 -0.58
CA GLY A 32 18.82 -2.78 -0.46
C GLY A 32 18.39 -4.25 -0.57
N THR A 33 19.03 -5.02 -1.45
CA THR A 33 18.59 -6.38 -1.78
C THR A 33 19.48 -7.48 -1.23
N ARG A 34 20.60 -7.13 -0.57
CA ARG A 34 21.63 -8.09 -0.10
C ARG A 34 21.14 -9.15 0.88
N ASP A 35 20.08 -8.84 1.61
CA ASP A 35 19.46 -9.70 2.63
C ASP A 35 18.11 -10.29 2.17
N VAL A 36 17.79 -10.15 0.88
CA VAL A 36 16.60 -10.70 0.26
C VAL A 36 16.92 -12.05 -0.38
N ALA A 37 16.07 -13.05 -0.15
CA ALA A 37 16.15 -14.36 -0.74
C ALA A 37 14.93 -14.67 -1.60
N VAL A 38 15.07 -15.60 -2.55
CA VAL A 38 13.93 -16.19 -3.27
C VAL A 38 13.02 -16.87 -2.24
N GLY A 39 11.72 -16.59 -2.30
CA GLY A 39 10.72 -17.01 -1.32
C GLY A 39 10.36 -15.95 -0.29
N ASP A 40 11.14 -14.87 -0.16
CA ASP A 40 10.79 -13.76 0.73
C ASP A 40 9.57 -12.99 0.24
N SER A 41 8.85 -12.40 1.19
CA SER A 41 7.71 -11.52 0.90
C SER A 41 8.14 -10.07 0.92
N ILE A 42 7.75 -9.33 -0.11
CA ILE A 42 7.89 -7.87 -0.21
C ILE A 42 6.51 -7.26 -0.44
N ALA A 43 6.16 -6.22 0.28
CA ALA A 43 4.98 -5.41 -0.03
C ALA A 43 5.32 -4.45 -1.16
N VAL A 44 4.57 -4.55 -2.26
CA VAL A 44 4.67 -3.69 -3.45
C VAL A 44 3.39 -2.88 -3.55
N ASN A 45 3.45 -1.57 -3.32
CA ASN A 45 2.26 -0.72 -3.14
C ASN A 45 1.23 -1.36 -2.17
N GLY A 46 1.71 -1.98 -1.09
CA GLY A 46 0.89 -2.66 -0.09
C GLY A 46 0.45 -4.08 -0.46
N CYS A 47 0.73 -4.56 -1.65
CA CYS A 47 0.44 -5.94 -2.05
C CYS A 47 1.61 -6.86 -1.69
N CYS A 48 1.36 -7.88 -0.88
CA CYS A 48 2.33 -8.91 -0.53
C CYS A 48 2.63 -9.78 -1.75
N LEU A 49 3.86 -9.73 -2.25
CA LEU A 49 4.33 -10.55 -3.36
C LEU A 49 5.56 -11.36 -2.94
N THR A 50 5.66 -12.58 -3.46
CA THR A 50 6.80 -13.46 -3.20
C THR A 50 7.89 -13.26 -4.24
N VAL A 51 9.12 -13.07 -3.81
CA VAL A 51 10.31 -12.98 -4.68
C VAL A 51 10.52 -14.33 -5.36
N VAL A 52 10.53 -14.37 -6.68
CA VAL A 52 10.73 -15.60 -7.47
C VAL A 52 12.08 -15.65 -8.19
N ALA A 53 12.74 -14.51 -8.36
CA ALA A 53 14.10 -14.41 -8.86
C ALA A 53 14.75 -13.10 -8.42
N ILE A 54 16.08 -13.09 -8.36
CA ILE A 54 16.89 -11.93 -7.99
C ILE A 54 18.01 -11.78 -9.02
N ASP A 55 18.15 -10.58 -9.58
CA ASP A 55 19.26 -10.21 -10.46
C ASP A 55 19.82 -8.86 -10.00
N ARG A 56 20.88 -8.91 -9.17
CA ARG A 56 21.43 -7.74 -8.48
C ARG A 56 20.35 -7.05 -7.63
N ASP A 57 19.98 -5.82 -8.01
CA ASP A 57 18.95 -5.03 -7.31
C ASP A 57 17.56 -5.18 -7.93
N ASP A 58 17.43 -5.98 -9.01
CA ASP A 58 16.14 -6.30 -9.61
C ASP A 58 15.53 -7.54 -8.96
N LEU A 59 14.33 -7.41 -8.48
CA LEU A 59 13.51 -8.49 -7.92
C LEU A 59 12.40 -8.86 -8.90
N ALA A 60 12.18 -10.17 -9.11
CA ALA A 60 11.06 -10.66 -9.92
C ALA A 60 9.96 -11.23 -9.02
N PHE A 61 8.70 -10.99 -9.42
CA PHE A 61 7.50 -11.46 -8.73
C PHE A 61 6.48 -11.98 -9.74
N ASP A 62 5.69 -12.96 -9.34
CA ASP A 62 4.51 -13.37 -10.11
C ASP A 62 3.25 -12.85 -9.40
N ALA A 63 2.44 -12.06 -10.11
CA ALA A 63 1.14 -11.61 -9.65
C ALA A 63 0.04 -12.35 -10.43
N SER A 64 -0.88 -12.99 -9.71
CA SER A 64 -2.01 -13.70 -10.30
C SER A 64 -3.06 -12.75 -10.90
N GLY A 65 -3.94 -13.26 -11.74
CA GLY A 65 -5.08 -12.51 -12.24
C GLY A 65 -5.97 -11.98 -11.12
N GLU A 66 -6.13 -12.73 -10.00
CA GLU A 66 -6.85 -12.23 -8.83
C GLU A 66 -6.14 -11.03 -8.19
N THR A 67 -4.83 -11.11 -8.01
CA THR A 67 -4.03 -9.98 -7.50
C THR A 67 -4.24 -8.74 -8.37
N LEU A 68 -4.21 -8.87 -9.68
CA LEU A 68 -4.40 -7.75 -10.62
C LEU A 68 -5.82 -7.17 -10.56
N ARG A 69 -6.84 -8.01 -10.32
CA ARG A 69 -8.23 -7.54 -10.16
C ARG A 69 -8.42 -6.73 -8.88
N CYS A 70 -7.73 -7.11 -7.80
CA CYS A 70 -7.85 -6.47 -6.49
C CYS A 70 -6.94 -5.27 -6.29
N THR A 71 -5.99 -5.02 -7.20
CA THR A 71 -4.97 -3.98 -7.04
C THR A 71 -4.97 -2.98 -8.18
N ALA A 72 -4.31 -1.85 -7.94
CA ALA A 72 -4.03 -0.86 -8.95
C ALA A 72 -2.53 -0.86 -9.30
N SER A 73 -2.23 -0.62 -10.59
CA SER A 73 -0.88 -0.26 -11.07
C SER A 73 0.20 -1.35 -10.95
N LEU A 74 -0.16 -2.63 -10.75
CA LEU A 74 0.80 -3.74 -10.80
C LEU A 74 0.96 -4.34 -12.21
N ASP A 75 0.16 -3.91 -13.17
CA ASP A 75 0.14 -4.42 -14.54
C ASP A 75 1.01 -3.62 -15.53
N ARG A 76 1.72 -2.59 -15.06
CA ARG A 76 2.46 -1.65 -15.89
C ARG A 76 3.70 -1.08 -15.20
N ALA A 77 4.60 -0.52 -16.00
CA ALA A 77 5.77 0.21 -15.49
C ALA A 77 5.34 1.45 -14.67
N GLY A 78 6.06 1.71 -13.59
CA GLY A 78 5.78 2.83 -12.69
C GLY A 78 6.48 2.71 -11.34
N ASN A 79 6.46 3.79 -10.57
CA ASN A 79 7.02 3.82 -9.22
C ASN A 79 6.09 3.08 -8.24
N VAL A 80 6.68 2.39 -7.27
CA VAL A 80 5.96 1.62 -6.26
C VAL A 80 6.63 1.79 -4.89
N ASN A 81 5.82 1.85 -3.84
CA ASN A 81 6.30 1.78 -2.47
C ASN A 81 6.73 0.35 -2.15
N LEU A 82 7.88 0.20 -1.51
CA LEU A 82 8.44 -1.11 -1.14
C LEU A 82 8.66 -1.19 0.37
N GLU A 83 8.29 -2.34 0.93
CA GLU A 83 8.60 -2.70 2.31
C GLU A 83 8.91 -4.20 2.39
N LYS A 84 10.03 -4.57 3.03
CA LYS A 84 10.36 -5.97 3.35
C LYS A 84 9.48 -6.48 4.49
N ALA A 85 9.21 -7.77 4.50
CA ALA A 85 8.50 -8.38 5.61
C ALA A 85 9.22 -8.16 6.94
N LEU A 86 8.44 -7.93 8.01
CA LEU A 86 8.90 -7.83 9.38
C LEU A 86 9.69 -9.07 9.81
N ARG A 87 10.79 -8.86 10.48
CA ARG A 87 11.55 -9.87 11.21
C ARG A 87 11.16 -9.90 12.68
N ALA A 88 11.39 -11.02 13.33
CA ALA A 88 11.26 -11.09 14.78
C ALA A 88 12.21 -10.08 15.45
N GLY A 89 11.65 -9.19 16.26
CA GLY A 89 12.40 -8.14 16.95
C GLY A 89 12.37 -6.77 16.28
N ASP A 90 11.85 -6.65 15.05
CA ASP A 90 11.65 -5.35 14.39
C ASP A 90 10.57 -4.52 15.11
N ARG A 91 10.68 -3.19 14.99
CA ARG A 91 9.69 -2.27 15.55
C ARG A 91 8.45 -2.22 14.67
N LEU A 92 7.27 -2.32 15.28
CA LEU A 92 6.00 -2.02 14.64
C LEU A 92 5.78 -0.50 14.65
N GLY A 93 6.36 0.21 13.68
CA GLY A 93 6.28 1.68 13.62
C GLY A 93 4.94 2.23 13.10
N GLY A 94 4.16 1.41 12.39
CA GLY A 94 2.83 1.73 11.86
C GLY A 94 1.74 0.89 12.53
N HIS A 95 1.07 0.02 11.76
CA HIS A 95 0.09 -0.96 12.28
C HIS A 95 0.33 -2.35 11.66
N LEU A 96 -0.36 -3.36 12.16
CA LEU A 96 -0.25 -4.73 11.62
C LEU A 96 -0.90 -4.81 10.24
N MET A 97 -0.07 -5.03 9.23
CA MET A 97 -0.51 -5.19 7.85
C MET A 97 -0.18 -6.58 7.33
N SER A 98 -1.11 -7.16 6.60
CA SER A 98 -0.92 -8.46 5.95
C SER A 98 -0.29 -8.35 4.57
N GLY A 99 -0.47 -7.21 3.91
CA GLY A 99 -0.19 -7.02 2.49
C GLY A 99 -1.29 -7.58 1.59
N HIS A 100 -2.48 -7.79 2.16
CA HIS A 100 -3.65 -8.27 1.43
C HIS A 100 -4.57 -7.11 1.11
N VAL A 101 -4.41 -6.56 -0.09
CA VAL A 101 -5.20 -5.43 -0.56
C VAL A 101 -6.68 -5.79 -0.58
N ASP A 102 -7.51 -5.00 0.11
CA ASP A 102 -8.95 -5.21 0.22
C ASP A 102 -9.72 -4.68 -0.97
N GLY A 103 -9.16 -3.67 -1.63
CA GLY A 103 -9.78 -3.05 -2.79
C GLY A 103 -9.03 -1.81 -3.22
N VAL A 104 -9.56 -1.20 -4.25
CA VAL A 104 -8.98 -0.01 -4.87
C VAL A 104 -9.86 1.19 -4.57
N GLY A 105 -9.28 2.19 -3.90
CA GLY A 105 -9.87 3.51 -3.70
C GLY A 105 -9.50 4.47 -4.82
N VAL A 106 -10.15 5.62 -4.82
CA VAL A 106 -9.88 6.71 -5.75
C VAL A 106 -9.54 7.97 -4.96
N VAL A 107 -8.46 8.62 -5.33
CA VAL A 107 -8.09 9.92 -4.77
C VAL A 107 -9.15 10.93 -5.16
N HIS A 108 -9.82 11.53 -4.17
CA HIS A 108 -10.86 12.53 -4.39
C HIS A 108 -10.29 13.96 -4.34
N GLY A 109 -9.28 14.19 -3.51
CA GLY A 109 -8.68 15.51 -3.37
C GLY A 109 -7.32 15.48 -2.67
N VAL A 110 -6.48 16.43 -3.05
CA VAL A 110 -5.19 16.72 -2.40
C VAL A 110 -5.15 18.22 -2.16
N VAL A 111 -5.24 18.63 -0.89
CA VAL A 111 -5.36 20.04 -0.53
C VAL A 111 -4.25 20.42 0.45
N PRO A 112 -3.42 21.43 0.15
CA PRO A 112 -2.44 21.94 1.11
C PRO A 112 -3.11 22.38 2.43
N VAL A 113 -2.50 22.05 3.55
CA VAL A 113 -2.97 22.50 4.86
C VAL A 113 -2.66 23.99 5.00
N ALA A 114 -3.69 24.82 5.24
CA ALA A 114 -3.53 26.27 5.36
C ALA A 114 -2.63 26.62 6.56
N GLY A 115 -1.61 27.46 6.33
CA GLY A 115 -0.61 27.82 7.34
C GLY A 115 0.27 26.66 7.80
N GLY A 116 0.24 25.54 7.06
CA GLY A 116 0.97 24.32 7.37
C GLY A 116 2.43 24.33 6.91
N ASP A 117 3.13 23.32 7.33
CA ASP A 117 4.55 23.05 7.12
C ASP A 117 4.85 22.33 5.80
N GLY A 118 3.96 22.39 4.80
CA GLY A 118 4.00 21.62 3.56
C GLY A 118 3.21 20.30 3.63
N SER A 119 2.47 20.06 4.71
CA SER A 119 1.53 18.95 4.82
C SER A 119 0.33 19.14 3.88
N VAL A 120 -0.28 18.02 3.46
CA VAL A 120 -1.49 18.02 2.64
C VAL A 120 -2.58 17.16 3.30
N THR A 121 -3.82 17.60 3.17
CA THR A 121 -5.00 16.75 3.41
C THR A 121 -5.25 15.93 2.14
N PHE A 122 -5.22 14.63 2.29
CA PHE A 122 -5.39 13.65 1.21
C PHE A 122 -6.72 12.93 1.44
N THR A 123 -7.67 13.12 0.53
CA THR A 123 -9.00 12.52 0.63
C THR A 123 -9.14 11.39 -0.37
N VAL A 124 -9.60 10.23 0.10
CA VAL A 124 -9.80 9.04 -0.70
C VAL A 124 -11.24 8.57 -0.57
N GLU A 125 -11.83 8.17 -1.68
CA GLU A 125 -13.11 7.45 -1.73
C GLU A 125 -12.82 5.95 -1.80
N ALA A 126 -13.21 5.22 -0.77
CA ALA A 126 -13.07 3.76 -0.70
C ALA A 126 -14.28 3.08 -1.37
N PRO A 127 -14.14 1.82 -1.81
CA PRO A 127 -15.30 1.00 -2.14
C PRO A 127 -16.30 0.98 -0.98
N PRO A 128 -17.62 1.11 -1.24
CA PRO A 128 -18.63 1.17 -0.16
C PRO A 128 -18.56 0.00 0.82
N ALA A 129 -18.18 -1.19 0.35
CA ALA A 129 -18.02 -2.38 1.20
C ALA A 129 -16.92 -2.23 2.27
N LEU A 130 -15.93 -1.36 2.05
CA LEU A 130 -14.84 -1.11 2.99
C LEU A 130 -15.17 -0.03 4.01
N ALA A 131 -16.18 0.82 3.78
CA ALA A 131 -16.51 1.96 4.64
C ALA A 131 -16.72 1.57 6.11
N ARG A 132 -17.33 0.42 6.37
CA ARG A 132 -17.60 -0.10 7.73
C ARG A 132 -16.33 -0.40 8.55
N TYR A 133 -15.19 -0.55 7.91
CA TYR A 133 -13.90 -0.85 8.55
C TYR A 133 -13.04 0.39 8.77
N ILE A 134 -13.45 1.55 8.22
CA ILE A 134 -12.67 2.78 8.27
C ILE A 134 -13.26 3.68 9.34
N ALA A 135 -12.47 3.99 10.37
CA ALA A 135 -12.90 4.78 11.50
C ALA A 135 -11.98 5.99 11.73
N ALA A 136 -12.56 7.13 12.15
CA ALA A 136 -11.77 8.29 12.56
C ALA A 136 -10.80 7.90 13.69
N LYS A 137 -9.53 8.32 13.59
CA LYS A 137 -8.41 7.95 14.48
C LYS A 137 -7.97 6.48 14.39
N GLY A 138 -8.60 5.69 13.52
CA GLY A 138 -8.12 4.34 13.17
C GLY A 138 -6.99 4.38 12.15
N SER A 139 -6.42 3.20 11.87
CA SER A 139 -5.38 3.02 10.86
C SER A 139 -5.97 2.56 9.54
N ILE A 140 -5.33 2.95 8.45
CA ILE A 140 -5.58 2.42 7.11
C ILE A 140 -4.27 2.44 6.33
N ALA A 141 -4.07 1.47 5.44
CA ALA A 141 -2.97 1.50 4.50
C ALA A 141 -3.43 2.01 3.13
N VAL A 142 -2.69 2.98 2.58
CA VAL A 142 -2.87 3.52 1.23
C VAL A 142 -1.58 3.29 0.45
N ASN A 143 -1.63 2.49 -0.62
CA ASN A 143 -0.44 2.05 -1.36
C ASN A 143 0.68 1.53 -0.43
N GLY A 144 0.31 0.78 0.62
CA GLY A 144 1.24 0.23 1.59
C GLY A 144 1.77 1.21 2.64
N VAL A 145 1.28 2.45 2.67
CA VAL A 145 1.65 3.44 3.68
C VAL A 145 0.65 3.41 4.82
N SER A 146 1.10 3.17 6.05
CA SER A 146 0.27 3.23 7.27
C SER A 146 -0.08 4.68 7.58
N LEU A 147 -1.37 4.99 7.63
CA LEU A 147 -1.88 6.34 7.84
C LEU A 147 -2.97 6.36 8.91
N THR A 148 -3.03 7.45 9.65
CA THR A 148 -4.12 7.71 10.59
C THR A 148 -5.26 8.42 9.88
N VAL A 149 -6.46 7.89 9.99
CA VAL A 149 -7.68 8.49 9.47
C VAL A 149 -8.07 9.71 10.32
N ASN A 150 -8.18 10.89 9.71
CA ASN A 150 -8.59 12.11 10.40
C ASN A 150 -10.11 12.24 10.46
N THR A 151 -10.77 12.10 9.32
CA THR A 151 -12.22 12.22 9.17
C THR A 151 -12.78 11.13 8.28
N VAL A 152 -14.04 10.78 8.50
CA VAL A 152 -14.81 9.83 7.68
C VAL A 152 -16.16 10.46 7.35
N ASP A 153 -16.56 10.38 6.09
CA ASP A 153 -17.88 10.78 5.60
C ASP A 153 -18.37 9.72 4.60
N GLY A 154 -19.24 8.82 5.06
CA GLY A 154 -19.67 7.66 4.29
C GLY A 154 -18.50 6.77 3.88
N ALA A 155 -18.27 6.65 2.57
CA ALA A 155 -17.13 5.88 2.02
C ALA A 155 -15.86 6.74 1.82
N ARG A 156 -15.93 8.04 2.07
CA ARG A 156 -14.79 8.95 1.96
C ARG A 156 -14.10 9.09 3.29
N PHE A 157 -12.80 9.08 3.27
CA PHE A 157 -11.96 9.37 4.42
C PHE A 157 -10.83 10.32 4.05
N ALA A 158 -10.36 11.08 5.03
CA ALA A 158 -9.22 11.96 4.85
C ALA A 158 -8.10 11.59 5.82
N VAL A 159 -6.87 11.73 5.34
CA VAL A 159 -5.63 11.58 6.09
C VAL A 159 -4.77 12.84 5.91
N ASN A 160 -3.87 13.10 6.85
CA ASN A 160 -2.89 14.16 6.70
C ASN A 160 -1.53 13.56 6.35
N LEU A 161 -0.96 13.96 5.22
CA LEU A 161 0.36 13.56 4.77
C LEU A 161 1.36 14.65 5.14
N ILE A 162 2.29 14.32 6.03
CA ILE A 162 3.39 15.23 6.41
C ILE A 162 4.46 15.25 5.31
N PRO A 163 5.30 16.31 5.24
CA PRO A 163 6.33 16.44 4.22
C PRO A 163 7.26 15.23 4.11
N HIS A 164 7.61 14.62 5.23
CA HIS A 164 8.43 13.41 5.23
C HIS A 164 7.77 12.25 4.45
N THR A 165 6.49 11.96 4.74
CA THR A 165 5.74 10.91 4.03
C THR A 165 5.67 11.19 2.53
N LEU A 166 5.41 12.44 2.15
CA LEU A 166 5.40 12.86 0.75
C LEU A 166 6.76 12.67 0.06
N ALA A 167 7.85 12.92 0.78
CA ALA A 167 9.20 12.81 0.23
C ALA A 167 9.67 11.37 0.03
N VAL A 168 9.25 10.43 0.90
CA VAL A 168 9.78 9.05 0.92
C VAL A 168 8.83 8.01 0.33
N THR A 169 7.65 8.43 -0.16
CA THR A 169 6.65 7.54 -0.76
C THR A 169 6.15 8.05 -2.11
N THR A 170 5.42 7.20 -2.84
CA THR A 170 4.78 7.57 -4.11
C THR A 170 3.55 8.47 -3.92
N LEU A 171 3.11 8.75 -2.69
CA LEU A 171 1.87 9.50 -2.45
C LEU A 171 1.93 10.95 -2.94
N SER A 172 3.13 11.54 -3.02
CA SER A 172 3.32 12.89 -3.58
C SER A 172 3.06 12.99 -5.09
N GLN A 173 3.02 11.86 -5.79
CA GLN A 173 2.80 11.78 -7.24
C GLN A 173 1.32 11.65 -7.61
N LEU A 174 0.45 11.46 -6.61
CA LEU A 174 -0.97 11.19 -6.81
C LEU A 174 -1.78 12.47 -6.95
N ALA A 175 -2.75 12.44 -7.85
CA ALA A 175 -3.69 13.51 -8.13
C ALA A 175 -5.15 13.00 -8.03
N PRO A 176 -6.15 13.89 -7.93
CA PRO A 176 -7.55 13.50 -8.01
C PRO A 176 -7.86 12.65 -9.24
N GLY A 177 -8.55 11.53 -9.05
CA GLY A 177 -8.84 10.52 -10.07
C GLY A 177 -7.87 9.33 -10.07
N ASP A 178 -6.71 9.42 -9.42
CA ASP A 178 -5.77 8.29 -9.34
C ASP A 178 -6.31 7.18 -8.43
N ARG A 179 -5.95 5.95 -8.79
CA ARG A 179 -6.35 4.74 -8.08
C ARG A 179 -5.27 4.35 -7.06
N VAL A 180 -5.70 3.97 -5.87
CA VAL A 180 -4.82 3.55 -4.76
C VAL A 180 -5.26 2.23 -4.16
N ASN A 181 -4.29 1.39 -3.77
CA ASN A 181 -4.55 0.16 -3.04
C ASN A 181 -4.90 0.49 -1.60
N LEU A 182 -5.96 -0.13 -1.10
CA LEU A 182 -6.40 0.02 0.29
C LEU A 182 -6.33 -1.33 1.01
N GLU A 183 -5.75 -1.31 2.21
CA GLU A 183 -5.86 -2.41 3.18
C GLU A 183 -6.42 -1.83 4.48
N VAL A 184 -7.55 -2.37 4.94
CA VAL A 184 -8.15 -1.95 6.21
C VAL A 184 -7.39 -2.55 7.39
N ASP A 185 -7.49 -1.91 8.56
CA ASP A 185 -6.89 -2.45 9.78
C ASP A 185 -7.43 -3.87 10.05
N LEU A 186 -6.52 -4.81 10.23
CA LEU A 186 -6.82 -6.23 10.47
C LEU A 186 -7.75 -6.41 11.68
N ILE A 187 -7.61 -5.58 12.72
CA ILE A 187 -8.46 -5.62 13.91
C ILE A 187 -9.90 -5.26 13.55
N ALA A 188 -10.10 -4.22 12.72
CA ALA A 188 -11.44 -3.81 12.29
C ALA A 188 -12.16 -4.94 11.52
N ARG A 189 -11.43 -5.71 10.71
CA ARG A 189 -11.94 -6.87 9.98
C ARG A 189 -12.46 -7.94 10.92
N TYR A 190 -11.67 -8.35 11.91
CA TYR A 190 -12.08 -9.40 12.85
C TYR A 190 -13.21 -8.95 13.76
N VAL A 191 -13.18 -7.71 14.26
CA VAL A 191 -14.28 -7.14 15.06
C VAL A 191 -15.59 -7.13 14.26
N ALA A 192 -15.55 -6.70 12.99
CA ALA A 192 -16.76 -6.70 12.15
C ALA A 192 -17.29 -8.13 11.93
N ARG A 193 -16.40 -9.10 11.69
CA ARG A 193 -16.83 -10.50 11.47
C ARG A 193 -17.46 -11.11 12.71
N LEU A 194 -16.91 -10.86 13.89
CA LEU A 194 -17.47 -11.36 15.16
C LEU A 194 -18.89 -10.83 15.40
N ARG A 195 -19.14 -9.54 15.07
CA ARG A 195 -20.46 -8.91 15.21
C ARG A 195 -21.56 -9.48 14.29
N GLU A 196 -21.19 -10.22 13.26
CA GLU A 196 -22.17 -10.88 12.38
C GLU A 196 -22.83 -12.11 13.05
N PHE A 197 -22.32 -12.54 14.20
CA PHE A 197 -22.83 -13.70 14.96
C PHE A 197 -23.49 -13.31 16.29
N GLU A 198 -23.57 -12.02 16.59
CA GLU A 198 -24.34 -11.46 17.71
C GLU A 198 -25.77 -11.09 17.28
#